data_a3ab152a52c6dda0b6ade465e76567c0
#
_entry.id   a3ab152a52c6dda0b6ade465e76567c0
#
_cell.length_a   1.000
_cell.length_b   1.000
_cell.length_c   1.000
_cell.angle_alpha   90.00
_cell.angle_beta   90.00
_cell.angle_gamma   90.00
#
_symmetry.space_group_name_H-M   'P 1'
#
loop_
_entity.id
_entity.type
_entity.pdbx_description
1 polymer ?
#
loop_
_entity_poly.entity_id
_entity_poly.type
_entity_poly.pdbx_seq_one_letter_code
_entity_poly.pdbx_strand_id
1 'polypeptide(L)' 'MGKSVSKGLKYRSEVLLEELPDKFGKSFEKNKQSLNTMALGLSKESRNVVAGFIIRLAKRKE' A
#
# COMPACT_ATOMS: atom_id res chain seq x y z
N MET A 1 11.35 -3.87 -15.55
CA MET A 1 10.92 -3.31 -15.49
C MET A 1 9.89 -3.33 -14.72
N GLY A 2 9.24 -2.84 -14.72
CA GLY A 2 8.09 -2.74 -13.95
C GLY A 2 7.98 -3.61 -12.78
N LYS A 3 9.01 -4.33 -12.52
CA LYS A 3 8.96 -5.17 -11.42
C LYS A 3 9.24 -4.51 -10.14
N SER A 4 9.99 -3.46 -10.12
CA SER A 4 10.33 -2.82 -8.86
C SER A 4 9.34 -1.71 -8.56
N VAL A 5 9.04 -1.54 -7.29
CA VAL A 5 8.17 -0.47 -6.83
C VAL A 5 8.96 0.83 -6.86
N SER A 6 8.38 1.89 -7.40
CA SER A 6 9.06 3.17 -7.44
C SER A 6 9.30 3.68 -6.03
N LYS A 7 10.31 4.54 -5.88
CA LYS A 7 10.63 5.07 -4.57
C LYS A 7 9.45 5.84 -3.96
N GLY A 8 8.72 6.55 -4.80
CA GLY A 8 7.57 7.30 -4.32
C GLY A 8 6.48 6.40 -3.79
N LEU A 9 6.19 5.32 -4.50
CA LEU A 9 5.16 4.38 -4.05
C LEU A 9 5.62 3.64 -2.81
N LYS A 10 6.89 3.31 -2.75
CA LYS A 10 7.44 2.62 -1.61
C LYS A 10 7.32 3.48 -0.36
N TYR A 11 7.73 4.73 -0.46
CA TYR A 11 7.66 5.65 0.67
C TYR A 11 6.21 5.84 1.12
N ARG A 12 5.32 6.01 0.16
CA ARG A 12 3.91 6.22 0.48
C ARG A 12 3.32 5.01 1.20
N SER A 13 3.72 3.81 0.76
CA SER A 13 3.24 2.60 1.41
C SER A 13 3.67 2.55 2.87
N GLU A 14 4.91 2.91 3.13
CA GLU A 14 5.42 2.91 4.49
C GLU A 14 4.68 3.90 5.37
N VAL A 15 4.46 5.10 4.84
CA VAL A 15 3.77 6.13 5.60
C VAL A 15 2.35 5.70 5.91
N LEU A 16 1.66 5.15 4.91
CA LEU A 16 0.27 4.72 5.11
C LEU A 16 0.17 3.64 6.18
N LEU A 17 1.08 2.69 6.15
CA LEU A 17 1.04 1.62 7.12
C LEU A 17 1.35 2.12 8.53
N GLU A 18 2.27 3.07 8.64
CA GLU A 18 2.63 3.61 9.94
C GLU A 18 1.55 4.51 10.53
N GLU A 19 0.96 5.34 9.69
CA GLU A 19 -0.01 6.30 10.20
C GLU A 19 -1.41 5.72 10.31
N LEU A 20 -1.74 4.75 9.49
CA LEU A 20 -3.07 4.18 9.47
C LEU A 20 -3.02 2.67 9.62
N PRO A 21 -2.46 2.17 10.71
CA PRO A 21 -2.33 0.72 10.88
C PRO A 21 -3.67 0.01 10.96
N ASP A 22 -4.72 0.73 11.32
CA ASP A 22 -6.06 0.13 11.39
C ASP A 22 -6.67 -0.06 10.01
N LYS A 23 -6.24 0.74 9.06
CA LYS A 23 -6.81 0.68 7.71
C LYS A 23 -5.99 -0.15 6.76
N PHE A 24 -4.76 -0.43 7.10
CA PHE A 24 -3.85 -1.20 6.26
C PHE A 24 -3.22 -2.32 7.05
N GLY A 25 -2.94 -3.40 6.39
CA GLY A 25 -2.36 -4.55 7.06
C GLY A 25 -2.07 -5.66 6.09
N LYS A 26 -2.28 -6.89 6.53
CA LYS A 26 -1.97 -8.06 5.74
C LYS A 26 -3.06 -8.43 4.74
N SER A 27 -4.21 -7.79 4.79
CA SER A 27 -5.31 -8.09 3.89
C SER A 27 -5.23 -7.23 2.64
N PHE A 28 -5.09 -7.87 1.50
CA PHE A 28 -5.00 -7.15 0.22
C PHE A 28 -6.28 -6.39 -0.07
N GLU A 29 -7.42 -7.03 0.16
CA GLU A 29 -8.70 -6.39 -0.08
C GLU A 29 -8.90 -5.17 0.80
N LYS A 30 -8.56 -5.31 2.05
CA LYS A 30 -8.70 -4.20 2.98
C LYS A 30 -7.83 -3.03 2.54
N ASN A 31 -6.60 -3.33 2.12
CA ASN A 31 -5.69 -2.29 1.66
C ASN A 31 -6.23 -1.60 0.41
N LYS A 32 -6.76 -2.38 -0.52
CA LYS A 32 -7.32 -1.83 -1.75
C LYS A 32 -8.51 -0.93 -1.46
N GLN A 33 -9.39 -1.37 -0.60
CA GLN A 33 -10.57 -0.59 -0.26
C GLN A 33 -10.18 0.72 0.41
N SER A 34 -9.22 0.67 1.30
CA SER A 34 -8.76 1.88 1.97
C SER A 34 -8.16 2.85 0.97
N LEU A 35 -7.37 2.34 0.04
CA LEU A 35 -6.78 3.20 -0.99
C LEU A 35 -7.83 3.82 -1.89
N ASN A 36 -8.86 3.05 -2.23
CA ASN A 36 -9.95 3.56 -3.06
C ASN A 36 -10.68 4.70 -2.34
N THR A 37 -10.89 4.54 -1.05
CA THR A 37 -11.60 5.53 -0.26
C THR A 37 -10.79 6.81 -0.11
N MET A 38 -9.48 6.69 -0.02
CA MET A 38 -8.63 7.83 0.23
C MET A 38 -8.41 8.72 -1.00
N ALA A 39 -8.70 8.20 -2.18
CA ALA A 39 -8.59 8.99 -3.42
C ALA A 39 -7.23 9.68 -3.54
N LEU A 40 -6.17 8.88 -3.48
CA LEU A 40 -4.82 9.43 -3.49
C LEU A 40 -4.31 9.81 -4.88
N GLY A 41 -5.15 9.76 -5.87
CA GLY A 41 -4.72 10.11 -7.22
C GLY A 41 -3.86 9.04 -7.87
N LEU A 42 -3.84 7.86 -7.32
CA LEU A 42 -3.07 6.76 -7.89
C LEU A 42 -3.87 6.04 -8.96
N SER A 43 -3.17 5.55 -9.98
CA SER A 43 -3.81 4.74 -10.98
C SER A 43 -4.20 3.38 -10.37
N LYS A 44 -5.03 2.64 -11.10
CA LYS A 44 -5.46 1.34 -10.63
C LYS A 44 -4.24 0.43 -10.38
N GLU A 45 -3.29 0.48 -11.30
CA GLU A 45 -2.10 -0.35 -11.16
C GLU A 45 -1.27 0.08 -9.96
N SER A 46 -1.12 1.38 -9.77
CA SER A 46 -0.35 1.87 -8.64
C SER A 46 -0.99 1.49 -7.32
N ARG A 47 -2.32 1.54 -7.26
CA ARG A 47 -3.01 1.13 -6.05
C ARG A 47 -2.78 -0.34 -5.74
N ASN A 48 -2.79 -1.18 -6.77
CA ASN A 48 -2.52 -2.60 -6.56
C ASN A 48 -1.11 -2.82 -6.05
N VAL A 49 -0.15 -2.11 -6.61
CA VAL A 49 1.24 -2.23 -6.19
C VAL A 49 1.39 -1.80 -4.74
N VAL A 50 0.79 -0.68 -4.38
CA VAL A 50 0.89 -0.17 -3.02
C VAL A 50 0.24 -1.15 -2.04
N ALA A 51 -0.93 -1.66 -2.38
CA ALA A 51 -1.61 -2.60 -1.51
C ALA A 51 -0.76 -3.85 -1.25
N GLY A 52 -0.16 -4.38 -2.30
CA GLY A 52 0.70 -5.55 -2.16
C GLY A 52 1.95 -5.26 -1.36
N PHE A 53 2.53 -4.08 -1.57
CA PHE A 53 3.74 -3.70 -0.85
C PHE A 53 3.45 -3.53 0.64
N ILE A 54 2.29 -2.98 0.98
CA ILE A 54 1.91 -2.81 2.37
C ILE A 54 1.82 -4.16 3.07
N ILE A 55 1.33 -5.17 2.37
CA ILE A 55 1.26 -6.52 2.95
C ILE A 55 2.66 -7.00 3.29
N ARG A 56 3.62 -6.77 2.41
CA ARG A 56 4.99 -7.15 2.67
C ARG A 56 5.54 -6.45 3.90
N LEU A 57 5.29 -5.16 4.00
CA LEU A 57 5.77 -4.38 5.14
C LEU A 57 5.12 -4.87 6.43
N ALA A 58 3.83 -5.18 6.39
CA ALA A 58 3.15 -5.65 7.58
C ALA A 58 3.71 -6.98 8.06
N LYS A 59 4.04 -7.87 7.13
CA LYS A 59 4.63 -9.14 7.50
C LYS A 59 6.03 -8.96 8.08
N ARG A 60 6.75 -7.99 7.57
CA ARG A 60 8.09 -7.73 8.07
C ARG A 60 8.08 -7.22 9.50
N LYS A 61 7.07 -6.45 9.84
CA LYS A 61 6.99 -5.86 11.17
C LYS A 61 6.60 -6.87 12.24
N GLU A 62 6.17 -8.02 11.82
CA GLU A 62 5.89 -9.07 12.77
C GLU A 62 7.19 -9.71 13.21
#